data_03bca04dcb14850f0e4031ea0603f688
#
_entry.id   03bca04dcb14850f0e4031ea0603f688
#
_cell.length_a   1.000
_cell.length_b   1.000
_cell.length_c   1.000
_cell.angle_alpha   90.00
_cell.angle_beta   90.00
_cell.angle_gamma   90.00
#
_symmetry.space_group_name_H-M   'P 1'
#
loop_
_entity.id
_entity.type
_entity.pdbx_description
1 polymer ?
#
loop_
_entity_poly.entity_id
_entity_poly.type
_entity_poly.pdbx_seq_one_letter_code
_entity_poly.pdbx_strand_id
1 'polypeptide(L)'
;MSLPHIDLLYSLSGLFVGILVGLTGVGGGSLMTPILVLLFGVHPATAVGTDLLYAAATKATGTLVHGLKGSIDWRITGRLAAGSVPAAALTLWWLHTHGMNTPGTARMIQLVLGIALLLTSLALIFRPQLTAFAARNPLVPSPARTLWSTVLTGAVLGVLVSMTSVGAGAIGVTVLLLLYPALATTRIVGSDIAHAVPLTLVAGMGHWLLGSVDWSMLLSLLLGSLPGIVLGSLLSARAPERLLRNLLAATLVAVGVRLVLA
;
A
#
# COMPACT_ATOMS: atom_id res chain seq x y z
N MET A 1 -5.64 25.73 -18.35
CA MET A 1 -4.91 24.85 -17.40
C MET A 1 -4.24 25.76 -16.39
N SER A 2 -4.79 25.87 -15.18
CA SER A 2 -4.13 26.57 -14.08
C SER A 2 -2.88 25.76 -13.68
N LEU A 3 -1.76 26.44 -13.44
CA LEU A 3 -0.56 25.79 -12.91
C LEU A 3 -0.91 25.11 -11.58
N PRO A 4 -0.38 23.91 -11.29
CA PRO A 4 -0.64 23.25 -10.04
C PRO A 4 -0.12 24.12 -8.88
N HIS A 5 -1.03 24.50 -8.00
CA HIS A 5 -0.67 25.24 -6.78
C HIS A 5 -0.10 24.25 -5.77
N ILE A 6 1.10 24.55 -5.27
CA ILE A 6 1.70 23.77 -4.19
C ILE A 6 1.06 24.21 -2.88
N ASP A 7 0.45 23.25 -2.17
CA ASP A 7 -0.14 23.47 -0.86
C ASP A 7 0.83 23.00 0.23
N LEU A 8 1.15 23.91 1.16
CA LEU A 8 2.10 23.64 2.24
C LEU A 8 1.60 22.56 3.20
N LEU A 9 0.29 22.47 3.46
CA LEU A 9 -0.26 21.48 4.38
C LEU A 9 -0.14 20.07 3.80
N TYR A 10 -0.41 19.90 2.50
CA TYR A 10 -0.17 18.63 1.82
C TYR A 10 1.32 18.28 1.79
N SER A 11 2.21 19.26 1.57
CA SER A 11 3.66 19.03 1.59
C SER A 11 4.16 18.61 2.97
N LEU A 12 3.68 19.23 4.05
CA LEU A 12 4.00 18.84 5.42
C LEU A 12 3.46 17.45 5.77
N SER A 13 2.23 17.14 5.33
CA SER A 13 1.66 15.78 5.48
C SER A 13 2.49 14.75 4.71
N GLY A 14 2.90 15.08 3.50
CA GLY A 14 3.82 14.26 2.70
C GLY A 14 5.14 14.03 3.42
N LEU A 15 5.75 15.08 3.98
CA LEU A 15 6.99 14.98 4.76
C LEU A 15 6.83 14.04 5.98
N PHE A 16 5.77 14.23 6.76
CA PHE A 16 5.50 13.42 7.93
C PHE A 16 5.29 11.93 7.56
N VAL A 17 4.41 11.67 6.59
CA VAL A 17 4.17 10.30 6.11
C VAL A 17 5.43 9.71 5.48
N GLY A 18 6.19 10.51 4.71
CA GLY A 18 7.46 10.10 4.14
C GLY A 18 8.47 9.67 5.20
N ILE A 19 8.62 10.42 6.29
CA ILE A 19 9.48 10.05 7.42
C ILE A 19 9.02 8.72 8.02
N LEU A 20 7.72 8.55 8.29
CA LEU A 20 7.19 7.30 8.85
C LEU A 20 7.43 6.11 7.92
N VAL A 21 7.26 6.29 6.62
CA VAL A 21 7.53 5.26 5.60
C VAL A 21 9.01 4.91 5.57
N GLY A 22 9.88 5.91 5.57
CA GLY A 22 11.33 5.70 5.61
C GLY A 22 11.80 4.99 6.88
N LEU A 23 11.21 5.30 8.04
CA LEU A 23 11.51 4.66 9.32
C LEU A 23 11.04 3.19 9.37
N THR A 24 9.87 2.89 8.82
CA THR A 24 9.21 1.58 8.99
C THR A 24 9.42 0.63 7.83
N GLY A 25 9.76 1.14 6.66
CA GLY A 25 9.79 0.37 5.41
C GLY A 25 8.41 -0.15 4.97
N VAL A 26 7.35 0.18 5.72
CA VAL A 26 5.96 -0.14 5.35
C VAL A 26 5.47 0.92 4.36
N GLY A 27 4.96 0.50 3.22
CA GLY A 27 4.53 1.42 2.15
C GLY A 27 3.54 2.50 2.63
N GLY A 28 3.71 3.74 2.14
CA GLY A 28 2.97 4.95 2.58
C GLY A 28 1.47 4.93 2.38
N GLY A 29 0.94 4.10 1.47
CA GLY A 29 -0.49 4.07 1.13
C GLY A 29 -1.41 3.75 2.31
N SER A 30 -0.92 3.02 3.32
CA SER A 30 -1.74 2.74 4.51
C SER A 30 -2.02 3.95 5.41
N LEU A 31 -1.26 5.03 5.27
CA LEU A 31 -1.41 6.25 6.08
C LEU A 31 -1.93 7.44 5.26
N MET A 32 -1.49 7.58 4.01
CA MET A 32 -1.79 8.77 3.22
C MET A 32 -3.29 8.87 2.89
N THR A 33 -3.89 7.83 2.32
CA THR A 33 -5.33 7.84 2.00
C THR A 33 -6.20 8.19 3.21
N PRO A 34 -6.04 7.56 4.41
CA PRO A 34 -6.78 7.96 5.60
C PRO A 34 -6.59 9.41 6.03
N ILE A 35 -5.38 9.91 5.94
CA ILE A 35 -5.08 11.31 6.26
C ILE A 35 -5.84 12.25 5.33
N LEU A 36 -5.82 11.98 4.03
CA LEU A 36 -6.53 12.78 3.03
C LEU A 36 -8.05 12.77 3.27
N VAL A 37 -8.62 11.61 3.58
CA VAL A 37 -10.07 11.49 3.81
C VAL A 37 -10.49 12.12 5.14
N LEU A 38 -9.79 11.81 6.25
CA LEU A 38 -10.24 12.17 7.59
C LEU A 38 -9.80 13.54 8.07
N LEU A 39 -8.59 13.99 7.69
CA LEU A 39 -8.06 15.29 8.13
C LEU A 39 -8.34 16.39 7.11
N PHE A 40 -8.25 16.07 5.84
CA PHE A 40 -8.45 17.07 4.77
C PHE A 40 -9.85 17.03 4.15
N GLY A 41 -10.69 16.04 4.50
CA GLY A 41 -12.04 15.92 3.95
C GLY A 41 -12.08 15.63 2.45
N VAL A 42 -10.99 15.12 1.87
CA VAL A 42 -10.90 14.79 0.46
C VAL A 42 -11.87 13.65 0.14
N HIS A 43 -12.57 13.76 -0.99
CA HIS A 43 -13.46 12.69 -1.44
C HIS A 43 -12.70 11.35 -1.54
N PRO A 44 -13.24 10.24 -1.02
CA PRO A 44 -12.52 8.96 -0.93
C PRO A 44 -11.90 8.49 -2.25
N ALA A 45 -12.62 8.59 -3.36
CA ALA A 45 -12.09 8.20 -4.66
C ALA A 45 -10.88 9.05 -5.10
N THR A 46 -10.92 10.38 -4.84
CA THR A 46 -9.80 11.28 -5.16
C THR A 46 -8.60 11.04 -4.25
N ALA A 47 -8.83 10.78 -2.96
CA ALA A 47 -7.77 10.43 -2.03
C ALA A 47 -7.06 9.14 -2.46
N VAL A 48 -7.83 8.09 -2.79
CA VAL A 48 -7.30 6.80 -3.27
C VAL A 48 -6.54 6.97 -4.58
N GLY A 49 -7.14 7.62 -5.59
CA GLY A 49 -6.51 7.79 -6.89
C GLY A 49 -5.20 8.56 -6.83
N THR A 50 -5.16 9.65 -6.06
CA THR A 50 -3.96 10.46 -5.86
C THR A 50 -2.89 9.70 -5.09
N ASP A 51 -3.28 8.99 -4.02
CA ASP A 51 -2.35 8.18 -3.22
C ASP A 51 -1.78 6.99 -4.00
N LEU A 52 -2.53 6.38 -4.92
CA LEU A 52 -2.03 5.31 -5.79
C LEU A 52 -0.87 5.78 -6.68
N LEU A 53 -0.97 6.96 -7.30
CA LEU A 53 0.13 7.53 -8.09
C LEU A 53 1.30 7.97 -7.20
N TYR A 54 1.01 8.55 -6.03
CA TYR A 54 2.00 8.84 -5.01
C TYR A 54 2.76 7.56 -4.58
N ALA A 55 2.03 6.48 -4.29
CA ALA A 55 2.61 5.20 -3.93
C ALA A 55 3.43 4.58 -5.07
N ALA A 56 2.99 4.74 -6.32
CA ALA A 56 3.74 4.27 -7.49
C ALA A 56 5.11 4.96 -7.57
N ALA A 57 5.16 6.28 -7.44
CA ALA A 57 6.40 7.05 -7.47
C ALA A 57 7.34 6.68 -6.32
N THR A 58 6.84 6.61 -5.09
CA THR A 58 7.64 6.30 -3.90
C THR A 58 8.15 4.86 -3.91
N LYS A 59 7.32 3.89 -4.34
CA LYS A 59 7.71 2.47 -4.43
C LYS A 59 8.64 2.17 -5.60
N ALA A 60 8.55 2.94 -6.71
CA ALA A 60 9.50 2.83 -7.80
C ALA A 60 10.93 3.12 -7.31
N THR A 61 11.11 4.17 -6.50
CA THR A 61 12.40 4.46 -5.86
C THR A 61 12.87 3.32 -4.96
N GLY A 62 11.98 2.76 -4.13
CA GLY A 62 12.28 1.58 -3.31
C GLY A 62 12.68 0.36 -4.15
N THR A 63 11.98 0.13 -5.25
CA THR A 63 12.28 -0.97 -6.19
C THR A 63 13.67 -0.84 -6.81
N LEU A 64 14.09 0.37 -7.18
CA LEU A 64 15.45 0.61 -7.68
C LEU A 64 16.51 0.23 -6.63
N VAL A 65 16.33 0.65 -5.38
CA VAL A 65 17.25 0.31 -4.28
C VAL A 65 17.31 -1.18 -4.02
N HIS A 66 16.16 -1.87 -3.95
CA HIS A 66 16.09 -3.32 -3.75
C HIS A 66 16.63 -4.09 -4.96
N GLY A 67 16.43 -3.57 -6.18
CA GLY A 67 16.96 -4.14 -7.42
C GLY A 67 18.47 -4.11 -7.45
N LEU A 68 19.10 -2.96 -7.12
CA LEU A 68 20.54 -2.81 -7.02
C LEU A 68 21.17 -3.74 -5.97
N LYS A 69 20.46 -4.04 -4.88
CA LYS A 69 20.88 -4.99 -3.83
C LYS A 69 20.60 -6.45 -4.17
N GLY A 70 20.00 -6.76 -5.31
CA GLY A 70 19.63 -8.13 -5.70
C GLY A 70 18.60 -8.78 -4.76
N SER A 71 17.83 -7.98 -4.02
CA SER A 71 16.86 -8.45 -3.03
C SER A 71 15.44 -8.58 -3.56
N ILE A 72 15.26 -8.72 -4.88
CA ILE A 72 13.97 -8.95 -5.52
C ILE A 72 13.92 -10.37 -6.09
N ASP A 73 12.86 -11.11 -5.78
CA ASP A 73 12.50 -12.33 -6.49
C ASP A 73 11.47 -12.02 -7.58
N TRP A 74 11.94 -11.88 -8.80
CA TRP A 74 11.11 -11.53 -9.95
C TRP A 74 10.04 -12.59 -10.27
N ARG A 75 10.21 -13.85 -9.82
CA ARG A 75 9.20 -14.90 -10.01
C ARG A 75 8.00 -14.64 -9.08
N ILE A 76 8.25 -14.29 -7.83
CA ILE A 76 7.20 -13.91 -6.88
C ILE A 76 6.50 -12.63 -7.35
N THR A 77 7.28 -11.63 -7.73
CA THR A 77 6.77 -10.35 -8.30
C THR A 77 5.86 -10.61 -9.50
N GLY A 78 6.28 -11.43 -10.44
CA GLY A 78 5.49 -11.76 -11.63
C GLY A 78 4.21 -12.54 -11.31
N ARG A 79 4.27 -13.50 -10.36
CA ARG A 79 3.08 -14.25 -9.91
C ARG A 79 2.04 -13.36 -9.24
N LEU A 80 2.49 -12.45 -8.37
CA LEU A 80 1.62 -11.46 -7.75
C LEU A 80 1.01 -10.53 -8.80
N ALA A 81 1.81 -10.02 -9.74
CA ALA A 81 1.35 -9.13 -10.80
C ALA A 81 0.34 -9.82 -11.74
N ALA A 82 0.53 -11.11 -12.03
CA ALA A 82 -0.40 -11.90 -12.84
C ALA A 82 -1.81 -11.98 -12.22
N GLY A 83 -1.91 -11.94 -10.89
CA GLY A 83 -3.19 -11.85 -10.18
C GLY A 83 -3.68 -10.41 -10.03
N SER A 84 -2.81 -9.51 -9.57
CA SER A 84 -3.21 -8.18 -9.13
C SER A 84 -3.55 -7.22 -10.27
N VAL A 85 -2.80 -7.25 -11.37
CA VAL A 85 -3.03 -6.33 -12.50
C VAL A 85 -4.37 -6.57 -13.18
N PRO A 86 -4.77 -7.81 -13.53
CA PRO A 86 -6.10 -8.07 -14.06
C PRO A 86 -7.21 -7.74 -13.06
N ALA A 87 -7.02 -8.09 -11.77
CA ALA A 87 -8.01 -7.80 -10.73
C ALA A 87 -8.18 -6.28 -10.53
N ALA A 88 -7.10 -5.51 -10.57
CA ALA A 88 -7.14 -4.04 -10.53
C ALA A 88 -7.90 -3.48 -11.73
N ALA A 89 -7.61 -3.95 -12.93
CA ALA A 89 -8.31 -3.52 -14.15
C ALA A 89 -9.82 -3.81 -14.08
N LEU A 90 -10.21 -5.01 -13.61
CA LEU A 90 -11.61 -5.37 -13.42
C LEU A 90 -12.29 -4.51 -12.35
N THR A 91 -11.60 -4.21 -11.25
CA THR A 91 -12.12 -3.33 -10.20
C THR A 91 -12.36 -1.91 -10.72
N LEU A 92 -11.41 -1.37 -11.50
CA LEU A 92 -11.55 -0.06 -12.11
C LEU A 92 -12.68 -0.02 -13.15
N TRP A 93 -12.81 -1.06 -13.97
CA TRP A 93 -13.94 -1.19 -14.89
C TRP A 93 -15.27 -1.21 -14.14
N TRP A 94 -15.35 -1.96 -13.03
CA TRP A 94 -16.53 -1.99 -12.19
C TRP A 94 -16.84 -0.61 -11.58
N LEU A 95 -15.84 0.09 -11.05
CA LEU A 95 -15.97 1.45 -10.53
C LEU A 95 -16.43 2.45 -11.61
N HIS A 96 -15.93 2.30 -12.83
CA HIS A 96 -16.36 3.11 -13.97
C HIS A 96 -17.85 2.94 -14.26
N THR A 97 -18.34 1.70 -14.31
CA THR A 97 -19.75 1.39 -14.64
C THR A 97 -20.73 1.84 -13.56
N HIS A 98 -20.31 1.87 -12.28
CA HIS A 98 -21.16 2.27 -11.16
C HIS A 98 -21.04 3.76 -10.78
N GLY A 99 -20.10 4.47 -11.40
CA GLY A 99 -19.84 5.89 -11.16
C GLY A 99 -19.02 6.14 -9.89
N MET A 100 -17.82 6.70 -10.07
CA MET A 100 -16.86 6.94 -8.99
C MET A 100 -17.34 7.92 -7.92
N ASN A 101 -18.12 8.92 -8.33
CA ASN A 101 -18.53 10.05 -7.49
C ASN A 101 -19.94 9.88 -6.90
N THR A 102 -20.55 8.70 -7.02
CA THR A 102 -21.85 8.46 -6.40
C THR A 102 -21.70 8.27 -4.88
N PRO A 103 -22.67 8.72 -4.06
CA PRO A 103 -22.62 8.54 -2.61
C PRO A 103 -22.47 7.07 -2.20
N GLY A 104 -23.06 6.14 -2.95
CA GLY A 104 -22.94 4.71 -2.71
C GLY A 104 -21.52 4.18 -2.93
N THR A 105 -20.89 4.57 -4.02
CA THR A 105 -19.49 4.20 -4.32
C THR A 105 -18.53 4.81 -3.30
N ALA A 106 -18.72 6.09 -2.94
CA ALA A 106 -17.90 6.74 -1.91
C ALA A 106 -17.99 6.00 -0.57
N ARG A 107 -19.21 5.66 -0.14
CA ARG A 107 -19.44 4.89 1.09
C ARG A 107 -18.80 3.51 1.03
N MET A 108 -18.92 2.80 -0.09
CA MET A 108 -18.30 1.51 -0.29
C MET A 108 -16.77 1.61 -0.22
N ILE A 109 -16.14 2.56 -0.92
CA ILE A 109 -14.68 2.80 -0.85
C ILE A 109 -14.27 3.07 0.60
N GLN A 110 -15.01 3.91 1.33
CA GLN A 110 -14.75 4.22 2.73
C GLN A 110 -14.82 2.96 3.63
N LEU A 111 -15.83 2.12 3.46
CA LEU A 111 -15.98 0.87 4.22
C LEU A 111 -14.86 -0.12 3.91
N VAL A 112 -14.55 -0.32 2.62
CA VAL A 112 -13.47 -1.22 2.20
C VAL A 112 -12.12 -0.70 2.70
N LEU A 113 -11.90 0.63 2.67
CA LEU A 113 -10.71 1.26 3.26
C LEU A 113 -10.62 0.98 4.77
N GLY A 114 -11.69 1.18 5.52
CA GLY A 114 -11.73 0.89 6.94
C GLY A 114 -11.40 -0.58 7.25
N ILE A 115 -12.00 -1.50 6.53
CA ILE A 115 -11.74 -2.94 6.66
C ILE A 115 -10.28 -3.26 6.29
N ALA A 116 -9.77 -2.71 5.18
CA ALA A 116 -8.38 -2.92 4.76
C ALA A 116 -7.37 -2.42 5.81
N LEU A 117 -7.64 -1.29 6.46
CA LEU A 117 -6.81 -0.76 7.54
C LEU A 117 -6.83 -1.67 8.78
N LEU A 118 -7.99 -2.21 9.15
CA LEU A 118 -8.11 -3.17 10.26
C LEU A 118 -7.35 -4.47 9.94
N LEU A 119 -7.49 -5.01 8.74
CA LEU A 119 -6.74 -6.20 8.30
C LEU A 119 -5.23 -5.93 8.27
N THR A 120 -4.81 -4.76 7.79
CA THR A 120 -3.41 -4.32 7.78
C THR A 120 -2.84 -4.23 9.19
N SER A 121 -3.60 -3.66 10.12
CA SER A 121 -3.22 -3.56 11.53
C SER A 121 -3.07 -4.94 12.17
N LEU A 122 -4.02 -5.86 11.95
CA LEU A 122 -3.93 -7.25 12.40
C LEU A 122 -2.70 -7.94 11.82
N ALA A 123 -2.44 -7.77 10.52
CA ALA A 123 -1.25 -8.32 9.87
C ALA A 123 0.05 -7.80 10.52
N LEU A 124 0.12 -6.51 10.86
CA LEU A 124 1.28 -5.92 11.53
C LEU A 124 1.46 -6.43 12.96
N ILE A 125 0.38 -6.53 13.73
CA ILE A 125 0.40 -6.99 15.13
C ILE A 125 0.81 -8.46 15.20
N PHE A 126 0.20 -9.31 14.40
CA PHE A 126 0.39 -10.76 14.45
C PHE A 126 1.54 -11.27 13.57
N ARG A 127 2.19 -10.40 12.78
CA ARG A 127 3.31 -10.79 11.91
C ARG A 127 4.39 -11.61 12.63
N PRO A 128 4.89 -11.23 13.84
CA PRO A 128 5.91 -12.03 14.54
C PRO A 128 5.41 -13.42 14.94
N GLN A 129 4.16 -13.53 15.40
CA GLN A 129 3.56 -14.81 15.77
C GLN A 129 3.35 -15.71 14.56
N LEU A 130 2.84 -15.13 13.46
CA LEU A 130 2.62 -15.85 12.20
C LEU A 130 3.93 -16.34 11.60
N THR A 131 4.98 -15.53 11.60
CA THR A 131 6.30 -15.96 11.10
C THR A 131 6.93 -17.02 11.99
N ALA A 132 6.80 -16.90 13.32
CA ALA A 132 7.30 -17.92 14.25
C ALA A 132 6.53 -19.24 14.09
N PHE A 133 5.21 -19.19 13.88
CA PHE A 133 4.38 -20.36 13.60
C PHE A 133 4.79 -21.04 12.27
N ALA A 134 4.97 -20.28 11.21
CA ALA A 134 5.41 -20.78 9.92
C ALA A 134 6.78 -21.44 9.99
N ALA A 135 7.71 -20.88 10.76
CA ALA A 135 9.04 -21.44 10.96
C ALA A 135 9.01 -22.78 11.74
N ARG A 136 8.09 -22.93 12.70
CA ARG A 136 7.91 -24.16 13.48
C ARG A 136 7.18 -25.26 12.73
N ASN A 137 6.30 -24.90 11.81
CA ASN A 137 5.48 -25.82 11.03
C ASN A 137 5.72 -25.53 9.53
N PRO A 138 6.88 -25.92 8.99
CA PRO A 138 7.18 -25.68 7.59
C PRO A 138 6.23 -26.52 6.73
N LEU A 139 5.04 -26.00 6.45
CA LEU A 139 4.21 -26.53 5.37
C LEU A 139 5.00 -26.26 4.09
N VAL A 140 5.49 -27.30 3.46
CA VAL A 140 6.06 -27.23 2.12
C VAL A 140 4.92 -27.49 1.14
N PRO A 141 4.19 -26.43 0.71
CA PRO A 141 3.14 -26.62 -0.26
C PRO A 141 3.74 -27.09 -1.57
N SER A 142 3.01 -27.88 -2.34
CA SER A 142 3.47 -28.25 -3.67
C SER A 142 3.72 -26.97 -4.50
N PRO A 143 4.68 -26.99 -5.46
CA PRO A 143 4.99 -25.82 -6.29
C PRO A 143 3.77 -25.21 -6.98
N ALA A 144 2.82 -26.04 -7.41
CA ALA A 144 1.57 -25.62 -8.01
C ALA A 144 0.66 -24.88 -6.99
N ARG A 145 0.55 -25.38 -5.77
CA ARG A 145 -0.24 -24.75 -4.71
C ARG A 145 0.34 -23.38 -4.32
N THR A 146 1.67 -23.29 -4.19
CA THR A 146 2.35 -22.02 -3.91
C THR A 146 2.12 -21.00 -5.05
N LEU A 147 2.19 -21.44 -6.31
CA LEU A 147 1.91 -20.60 -7.47
C LEU A 147 0.50 -20.00 -7.38
N TRP A 148 -0.51 -20.87 -7.28
CA TRP A 148 -1.91 -20.42 -7.27
C TRP A 148 -2.25 -19.57 -6.04
N SER A 149 -1.71 -19.92 -4.87
CA SER A 149 -1.88 -19.09 -3.67
C SER A 149 -1.25 -17.70 -3.83
N THR A 150 -0.09 -17.60 -4.51
CA THR A 150 0.56 -16.31 -4.78
C THR A 150 -0.25 -15.48 -5.78
N VAL A 151 -0.75 -16.09 -6.86
CA VAL A 151 -1.61 -15.41 -7.85
C VAL A 151 -2.92 -14.94 -7.20
N LEU A 152 -3.55 -15.79 -6.38
CA LEU A 152 -4.76 -15.42 -5.65
C LEU A 152 -4.52 -14.28 -4.66
N THR A 153 -3.38 -14.33 -3.93
CA THR A 153 -2.96 -13.20 -3.07
C THR A 153 -2.83 -11.92 -3.89
N GLY A 154 -2.18 -12.01 -5.06
CA GLY A 154 -2.11 -10.90 -6.00
C GLY A 154 -3.50 -10.38 -6.38
N ALA A 155 -4.44 -11.25 -6.75
CA ALA A 155 -5.80 -10.85 -7.13
C ALA A 155 -6.53 -10.13 -5.99
N VAL A 156 -6.46 -10.65 -4.77
CA VAL A 156 -7.04 -10.01 -3.58
C VAL A 156 -6.41 -8.64 -3.33
N LEU A 157 -5.07 -8.54 -3.41
CA LEU A 157 -4.37 -7.26 -3.29
C LEU A 157 -4.75 -6.31 -4.43
N GLY A 158 -4.96 -6.82 -5.65
CA GLY A 158 -5.41 -6.03 -6.79
C GLY A 158 -6.73 -5.31 -6.50
N VAL A 159 -7.73 -6.03 -6.00
CA VAL A 159 -9.03 -5.45 -5.60
C VAL A 159 -8.85 -4.45 -4.46
N LEU A 160 -8.23 -4.87 -3.35
CA LEU A 160 -8.07 -4.04 -2.16
C LEU A 160 -7.31 -2.75 -2.47
N VAL A 161 -6.16 -2.85 -3.12
CA VAL A 161 -5.29 -1.69 -3.41
C VAL A 161 -5.96 -0.73 -4.39
N SER A 162 -6.66 -1.23 -5.42
CA SER A 162 -7.37 -0.36 -6.37
C SER A 162 -8.50 0.43 -5.72
N MET A 163 -9.12 -0.09 -4.67
CA MET A 163 -10.19 0.60 -3.95
C MET A 163 -9.71 1.45 -2.79
N THR A 164 -8.52 1.19 -2.23
CA THR A 164 -8.12 1.77 -0.95
C THR A 164 -6.72 2.34 -0.91
N SER A 165 -5.88 2.02 -1.91
CA SER A 165 -4.43 2.25 -1.89
C SER A 165 -3.69 1.50 -0.76
N VAL A 166 -4.39 0.65 0.02
CA VAL A 166 -3.88 -0.07 1.19
C VAL A 166 -3.81 -1.57 0.90
N GLY A 167 -2.84 -2.27 1.51
CA GLY A 167 -2.73 -3.74 1.47
C GLY A 167 -1.40 -4.24 0.95
N ALA A 168 -0.86 -3.70 -0.13
CA ALA A 168 0.50 -3.99 -0.55
C ALA A 168 1.49 -3.41 0.47
N GLY A 169 2.35 -4.23 1.01
CA GLY A 169 3.29 -3.90 2.07
C GLY A 169 3.05 -4.71 3.35
N ALA A 170 1.96 -4.49 4.06
CA ALA A 170 1.71 -5.21 5.31
C ALA A 170 1.02 -6.57 5.07
N ILE A 171 -0.12 -6.59 4.39
CA ILE A 171 -0.86 -7.83 4.10
C ILE A 171 -0.05 -8.70 3.12
N GLY A 172 0.43 -8.11 2.01
CA GLY A 172 1.21 -8.82 1.00
C GLY A 172 2.45 -9.48 1.59
N VAL A 173 3.28 -8.72 2.30
CA VAL A 173 4.48 -9.26 2.97
C VAL A 173 4.13 -10.35 3.97
N THR A 174 3.08 -10.17 4.78
CA THR A 174 2.68 -11.18 5.79
C THR A 174 2.28 -12.49 5.12
N VAL A 175 1.46 -12.45 4.07
CA VAL A 175 1.06 -13.65 3.33
C VAL A 175 2.26 -14.29 2.63
N LEU A 176 3.15 -13.50 2.03
CA LEU A 176 4.35 -14.02 1.38
C LEU A 176 5.31 -14.70 2.36
N LEU A 177 5.45 -14.17 3.59
CA LEU A 177 6.26 -14.82 4.64
C LEU A 177 5.71 -16.20 5.01
N LEU A 178 4.39 -16.39 4.95
CA LEU A 178 3.77 -17.71 5.18
C LEU A 178 3.92 -18.66 3.99
N LEU A 179 3.84 -18.12 2.75
CA LEU A 179 3.95 -18.93 1.52
C LEU A 179 5.39 -19.32 1.18
N TYR A 180 6.36 -18.50 1.59
CA TYR A 180 7.79 -18.67 1.27
C TYR A 180 8.67 -18.61 2.53
N PRO A 181 8.47 -19.50 3.51
CA PRO A 181 9.16 -19.44 4.80
C PRO A 181 10.68 -19.62 4.71
N ALA A 182 11.18 -20.22 3.62
CA ALA A 182 12.61 -20.43 3.38
C ALA A 182 13.32 -19.18 2.81
N LEU A 183 12.57 -18.15 2.38
CA LEU A 183 13.19 -16.94 1.82
C LEU A 183 13.50 -15.91 2.91
N ALA A 184 14.62 -15.22 2.72
CA ALA A 184 14.98 -14.09 3.59
C ALA A 184 13.88 -13.00 3.54
N THR A 185 13.54 -12.44 4.70
CA THR A 185 12.53 -11.38 4.83
C THR A 185 12.81 -10.19 3.90
N THR A 186 14.07 -9.80 3.73
CA THR A 186 14.48 -8.72 2.83
C THR A 186 14.12 -9.00 1.37
N ARG A 187 14.19 -10.28 0.95
CA ARG A 187 13.84 -10.70 -0.41
C ARG A 187 12.32 -10.69 -0.63
N ILE A 188 11.57 -11.09 0.39
CA ILE A 188 10.10 -11.02 0.37
C ILE A 188 9.62 -9.56 0.30
N VAL A 189 10.17 -8.70 1.15
CA VAL A 189 9.85 -7.26 1.17
C VAL A 189 10.20 -6.58 -0.16
N GLY A 190 11.40 -6.85 -0.70
CA GLY A 190 11.81 -6.32 -1.99
C GLY A 190 10.89 -6.76 -3.13
N SER A 191 10.44 -8.02 -3.12
CA SER A 191 9.53 -8.56 -4.14
C SER A 191 8.12 -7.96 -4.03
N ASP A 192 7.61 -7.72 -2.81
CA ASP A 192 6.32 -7.07 -2.61
C ASP A 192 6.35 -5.59 -3.03
N ILE A 193 7.43 -4.86 -2.70
CA ILE A 193 7.62 -3.48 -3.15
C ILE A 193 7.67 -3.41 -4.68
N ALA A 194 8.43 -4.30 -5.31
CA ALA A 194 8.54 -4.36 -6.77
C ALA A 194 7.21 -4.70 -7.45
N HIS A 195 6.43 -5.63 -6.87
CA HIS A 195 5.08 -5.95 -7.33
C HIS A 195 4.12 -4.78 -7.19
N ALA A 196 4.23 -4.02 -6.09
CA ALA A 196 3.32 -2.91 -5.84
C ALA A 196 3.44 -1.78 -6.88
N VAL A 197 4.60 -1.61 -7.55
CA VAL A 197 4.78 -0.58 -8.59
C VAL A 197 3.82 -0.77 -9.77
N PRO A 198 3.83 -1.89 -10.52
CA PRO A 198 2.90 -2.06 -11.62
C PRO A 198 1.43 -2.05 -11.15
N LEU A 199 1.14 -2.59 -9.96
CA LEU A 199 -0.21 -2.57 -9.41
C LEU A 199 -0.70 -1.13 -9.18
N THR A 200 0.07 -0.32 -8.45
CA THR A 200 -0.33 1.06 -8.12
C THR A 200 -0.29 1.99 -9.34
N LEU A 201 0.59 1.73 -10.30
CA LEU A 201 0.57 2.44 -11.58
C LEU A 201 -0.72 2.15 -12.36
N VAL A 202 -1.07 0.88 -12.56
CA VAL A 202 -2.30 0.51 -13.29
C VAL A 202 -3.53 1.04 -12.56
N ALA A 203 -3.61 0.88 -11.24
CA ALA A 203 -4.71 1.38 -10.45
C ALA A 203 -4.79 2.91 -10.46
N GLY A 204 -3.67 3.62 -10.25
CA GLY A 204 -3.61 5.08 -10.24
C GLY A 204 -3.91 5.70 -11.61
N MET A 205 -3.38 5.12 -12.69
CA MET A 205 -3.72 5.56 -14.04
C MET A 205 -5.22 5.34 -14.35
N GLY A 206 -5.79 4.24 -13.90
CA GLY A 206 -7.22 4.02 -14.04
C GLY A 206 -8.04 5.07 -13.29
N HIS A 207 -7.69 5.38 -12.04
CA HIS A 207 -8.31 6.47 -11.29
C HIS A 207 -8.14 7.84 -11.99
N TRP A 208 -6.98 8.10 -12.58
CA TRP A 208 -6.77 9.31 -13.38
C TRP A 208 -7.71 9.38 -14.60
N LEU A 209 -7.82 8.30 -15.36
CA LEU A 209 -8.74 8.23 -16.50
C LEU A 209 -10.21 8.42 -16.08
N LEU A 210 -10.55 8.03 -14.85
CA LEU A 210 -11.87 8.23 -14.23
C LEU A 210 -12.05 9.62 -13.60
N GLY A 211 -11.05 10.52 -13.72
CA GLY A 211 -11.13 11.89 -13.20
C GLY A 211 -10.97 11.99 -11.68
N SER A 212 -10.43 10.95 -11.02
CA SER A 212 -10.29 10.86 -9.56
C SER A 212 -8.84 11.07 -9.09
N VAL A 213 -8.08 11.96 -9.73
CA VAL A 213 -6.72 12.33 -9.31
C VAL A 213 -6.61 13.85 -9.23
N ASP A 214 -6.11 14.35 -8.10
CA ASP A 214 -5.74 15.76 -7.93
C ASP A 214 -4.22 15.90 -8.09
N TRP A 215 -3.81 16.52 -9.20
CA TRP A 215 -2.39 16.71 -9.53
C TRP A 215 -1.69 17.72 -8.62
N SER A 216 -2.39 18.76 -8.16
CA SER A 216 -1.83 19.75 -7.25
C SER A 216 -1.52 19.13 -5.89
N MET A 217 -2.46 18.32 -5.39
CA MET A 217 -2.29 17.53 -4.18
C MET A 217 -1.16 16.51 -4.34
N LEU A 218 -1.12 15.76 -5.46
CA LEU A 218 -0.08 14.76 -5.73
C LEU A 218 1.32 15.39 -5.70
N LEU A 219 1.52 16.50 -6.41
CA LEU A 219 2.81 17.18 -6.45
C LEU A 219 3.22 17.72 -5.08
N SER A 220 2.27 18.32 -4.36
CA SER A 220 2.51 18.82 -3.00
C SER A 220 2.94 17.70 -2.05
N LEU A 221 2.25 16.56 -2.09
CA LEU A 221 2.60 15.38 -1.30
C LEU A 221 3.98 14.83 -1.65
N LEU A 222 4.31 14.73 -2.95
CA LEU A 222 5.61 14.21 -3.41
C LEU A 222 6.76 15.13 -2.98
N LEU A 223 6.59 16.45 -3.07
CA LEU A 223 7.60 17.42 -2.64
C LEU A 223 7.98 17.26 -1.16
N GLY A 224 7.01 16.97 -0.31
CA GLY A 224 7.27 16.69 1.11
C GLY A 224 7.82 15.29 1.35
N SER A 225 7.23 14.28 0.71
CA SER A 225 7.53 12.88 1.04
C SER A 225 8.89 12.41 0.54
N LEU A 226 9.38 12.87 -0.60
CA LEU A 226 10.68 12.45 -1.09
C LEU A 226 11.82 12.79 -0.10
N PRO A 227 11.97 14.05 0.40
CA PRO A 227 12.91 14.33 1.46
C PRO A 227 12.56 13.61 2.78
N GLY A 228 11.27 13.44 3.09
CA GLY A 228 10.79 12.71 4.27
C GLY A 228 11.26 11.25 4.29
N ILE A 229 11.13 10.54 3.18
CA ILE A 229 11.58 9.14 3.05
C ILE A 229 13.10 9.05 3.25
N VAL A 230 13.87 9.96 2.67
CA VAL A 230 15.32 9.99 2.86
C VAL A 230 15.69 10.18 4.32
N LEU A 231 15.11 11.19 4.97
CA LEU A 231 15.32 11.46 6.40
C LEU A 231 14.91 10.27 7.28
N GLY A 232 13.73 9.70 7.05
CA GLY A 232 13.24 8.54 7.78
C GLY A 232 14.16 7.32 7.60
N SER A 233 14.62 7.06 6.39
CA SER A 233 15.53 5.94 6.08
C SER A 233 16.89 6.11 6.77
N LEU A 234 17.42 7.31 6.85
CA LEU A 234 18.67 7.59 7.58
C LEU A 234 18.51 7.39 9.09
N LEU A 235 17.34 7.68 9.63
CA LEU A 235 17.03 7.53 11.05
C LEU A 235 16.58 6.11 11.42
N SER A 236 16.22 5.27 10.45
CA SER A 236 15.63 3.93 10.66
C SER A 236 16.53 3.00 11.49
N ALA A 237 17.86 3.10 11.34
CA ALA A 237 18.83 2.31 12.10
C ALA A 237 18.79 2.56 13.62
N ARG A 238 18.25 3.72 14.05
CA ARG A 238 18.14 4.12 15.47
C ARG A 238 16.74 3.96 16.03
N ALA A 239 15.75 3.71 15.20
CA ALA A 239 14.36 3.68 15.60
C ALA A 239 13.96 2.30 16.12
N PRO A 240 13.29 2.18 17.27
CA PRO A 240 12.83 0.91 17.81
C PRO A 240 11.67 0.35 16.97
N GLU A 241 11.96 -0.65 16.14
CA GLU A 241 11.01 -1.25 15.20
C GLU A 241 9.67 -1.63 15.86
N ARG A 242 9.74 -2.20 17.10
CA ARG A 242 8.53 -2.60 17.84
C ARG A 242 7.61 -1.42 18.17
N LEU A 243 8.21 -0.29 18.60
CA LEU A 243 7.44 0.91 18.92
C LEU A 243 6.75 1.48 17.70
N LEU A 244 7.51 1.64 16.60
CA LEU A 244 6.97 2.16 15.34
C LEU A 244 5.85 1.28 14.80
N ARG A 245 6.03 -0.04 14.81
CA ARG A 245 5.00 -0.99 14.36
C ARG A 245 3.74 -0.91 15.21
N ASN A 246 3.88 -0.82 16.52
CA ASN A 246 2.73 -0.75 17.43
C ASN A 246 1.99 0.58 17.30
N LEU A 247 2.70 1.70 17.17
CA LEU A 247 2.10 3.01 16.92
C LEU A 247 1.35 3.02 15.58
N LEU A 248 1.96 2.50 14.51
CA LEU A 248 1.31 2.34 13.22
C LEU A 248 0.04 1.50 13.35
N ALA A 249 0.14 0.32 13.96
CA ALA A 249 -1.01 -0.56 14.12
C ALA A 249 -2.14 0.11 14.91
N ALA A 250 -1.82 0.80 16.01
CA ALA A 250 -2.82 1.53 16.81
C ALA A 250 -3.50 2.64 16.00
N THR A 251 -2.74 3.40 15.23
CA THR A 251 -3.28 4.44 14.33
C THR A 251 -4.21 3.83 13.28
N LEU A 252 -3.80 2.73 12.64
CA LEU A 252 -4.60 2.05 11.63
C LEU A 252 -5.90 1.47 12.21
N VAL A 253 -5.87 0.94 13.45
CA VAL A 253 -7.09 0.49 14.16
C VAL A 253 -8.02 1.67 14.40
N ALA A 254 -7.52 2.75 15.00
CA ALA A 254 -8.35 3.92 15.35
C ALA A 254 -9.01 4.51 14.09
N VAL A 255 -8.24 4.67 13.02
CA VAL A 255 -8.73 5.20 11.75
C VAL A 255 -9.68 4.22 11.07
N GLY A 256 -9.34 2.92 11.02
CA GLY A 256 -10.18 1.89 10.43
C GLY A 256 -11.54 1.78 11.10
N VAL A 257 -11.57 1.77 12.44
CA VAL A 257 -12.83 1.80 13.21
C VAL A 257 -13.65 3.03 12.89
N ARG A 258 -13.02 4.22 12.89
CA ARG A 258 -13.71 5.47 12.56
C ARG A 258 -14.35 5.44 11.16
N LEU A 259 -13.63 4.93 10.15
CA LEU A 259 -14.13 4.84 8.78
C LEU A 259 -15.27 3.83 8.61
N VAL A 260 -15.26 2.74 9.39
CA VAL A 260 -16.35 1.73 9.34
C VAL A 260 -17.61 2.25 10.03
N LEU A 261 -17.46 3.02 11.12
CA LEU A 261 -18.60 3.53 11.92
C LEU A 261 -19.17 4.85 11.38
N ALA A 262 -18.41 5.61 10.60
CA ALA A 262 -18.86 6.86 9.96
C ALA A 262 -19.71 6.60 8.72
#